data_2b075e408a83aca0009a8980764e2d31
#
_entry.id   2b075e408a83aca0009a8980764e2d31
#
_cell.length_a   1.000
_cell.length_b   1.000
_cell.length_c   1.000
_cell.angle_alpha   90.00
_cell.angle_beta   90.00
_cell.angle_gamma   90.00
#
_symmetry.space_group_name_H-M   'P 1'
#
loop_
_entity.id
_entity.type
_entity.pdbx_description
1 polymer ?
#
loop_
_entity_poly.entity_id
_entity_poly.type
_entity_poly.pdbx_seq_one_letter_code
_entity_poly.pdbx_strand_id
1 'polypeptide(L)'
;MFSKNPTGERLEQGDLSQGMAEHLHRYKIAEMFCSDKSVLDIACGEGYGTNLLSKFAKTIAGVDIDNQTVVEAKLKYSAENIQFAQGDTSNIPFPDSTFDVVVSFETIEHHDKHDEMITEIKRVLKPDGVFIISTPDKYVYTDLKGVKNKFHVKELYKKEFIDLIKRFFSNTTILNQKFITGSYIYNESSTTNSPKIWYSGNFNKVEQTARPEGEYTIVIASNAALTIPPDLEKESFFIESNFIDKLTAQFKSLSIRYKVGYAVLSPLRILKKIFVKPGK
;
A
#
# COMPACT_ATOMS: atom_id res chain seq x y z
N MET A 1 14.05 8.54 15.62
CA MET A 1 14.93 7.72 14.77
C MET A 1 14.58 8.08 13.34
N PHE A 2 15.51 8.55 12.56
CA PHE A 2 15.26 8.83 11.14
C PHE A 2 15.24 7.48 10.43
N SER A 3 14.29 7.29 9.48
CA SER A 3 14.21 6.11 8.62
C SER A 3 15.60 5.76 8.08
N LYS A 4 16.01 4.51 8.22
CA LYS A 4 17.25 3.99 7.66
C LYS A 4 17.13 3.68 6.16
N ASN A 5 15.97 3.96 5.57
CA ASN A 5 15.68 3.61 4.19
C ASN A 5 16.34 4.61 3.22
N PRO A 6 17.48 4.28 2.59
CA PRO A 6 18.18 5.17 1.67
C PRO A 6 17.40 5.43 0.37
N THR A 7 16.39 4.61 0.05
CA THR A 7 15.58 4.76 -1.16
C THR A 7 14.35 5.63 -0.96
N GLY A 8 13.82 5.72 0.27
CA GLY A 8 12.64 6.53 0.58
C GLY A 8 11.32 5.97 0.06
N GLU A 9 11.28 4.75 -0.47
CA GLU A 9 10.11 4.15 -1.09
C GLU A 9 9.53 2.97 -0.30
N ARG A 10 10.37 2.24 0.44
CA ARG A 10 9.89 1.15 1.30
C ARG A 10 9.17 1.69 2.53
N LEU A 11 7.98 1.18 2.77
CA LEU A 11 7.23 1.46 4.00
C LEU A 11 7.82 0.63 5.16
N GLU A 12 8.04 1.28 6.29
CA GLU A 12 8.52 0.63 7.51
C GLU A 12 7.44 0.62 8.59
N GLN A 13 7.46 -0.41 9.45
CA GLN A 13 6.54 -0.47 10.59
C GLN A 13 6.68 0.79 11.47
N GLY A 14 5.57 1.48 11.68
CA GLY A 14 5.53 2.75 12.41
C GLY A 14 5.59 3.98 11.51
N ASP A 15 5.68 3.80 10.21
CA ASP A 15 5.49 4.88 9.24
C ASP A 15 4.07 5.44 9.34
N LEU A 16 3.94 6.76 9.36
CA LEU A 16 2.69 7.48 9.50
C LEU A 16 2.24 8.09 8.16
N SER A 17 2.57 7.41 7.08
CA SER A 17 2.23 7.88 5.74
C SER A 17 0.84 7.41 5.30
N GLN A 18 0.28 8.14 4.33
CA GLN A 18 -0.88 7.69 3.58
C GLN A 18 -0.66 6.29 3.01
N GLY A 19 0.52 6.03 2.45
CA GLY A 19 0.88 4.75 1.86
C GLY A 19 0.78 3.60 2.87
N MET A 20 1.19 3.79 4.14
CA MET A 20 1.04 2.76 5.17
C MET A 20 -0.44 2.43 5.44
N ALA A 21 -1.31 3.44 5.55
CA ALA A 21 -2.73 3.21 5.74
C ALA A 21 -3.35 2.44 4.55
N GLU A 22 -2.96 2.78 3.32
CA GLU A 22 -3.39 2.10 2.10
C GLU A 22 -2.90 0.65 2.07
N HIS A 23 -1.65 0.38 2.45
CA HIS A 23 -1.10 -0.97 2.53
C HIS A 23 -1.79 -1.82 3.59
N LEU A 24 -1.97 -1.30 4.80
CA LEU A 24 -2.68 -2.02 5.88
C LEU A 24 -4.10 -2.40 5.46
N HIS A 25 -4.79 -1.53 4.73
CA HIS A 25 -6.13 -1.82 4.21
C HIS A 25 -6.10 -2.96 3.18
N ARG A 26 -5.11 -2.99 2.26
CA ARG A 26 -4.94 -4.09 1.31
C ARG A 26 -4.65 -5.42 1.99
N TYR A 27 -3.78 -5.43 2.99
CA TYR A 27 -3.52 -6.63 3.80
C TYR A 27 -4.76 -7.10 4.56
N LYS A 28 -5.63 -6.18 5.04
CA LYS A 28 -6.91 -6.56 5.65
C LYS A 28 -7.88 -7.21 4.64
N ILE A 29 -7.86 -6.79 3.39
CA ILE A 29 -8.60 -7.47 2.31
C ILE A 29 -8.02 -8.87 2.04
N ALA A 30 -6.69 -8.98 1.93
CA ALA A 30 -6.02 -10.26 1.69
C ALA A 30 -6.25 -11.28 2.80
N GLU A 31 -6.31 -10.83 4.06
CA GLU A 31 -6.59 -11.66 5.25
C GLU A 31 -7.84 -12.54 5.06
N MET A 32 -8.88 -12.01 4.38
CA MET A 32 -10.14 -12.73 4.15
C MET A 32 -9.98 -14.04 3.36
N PHE A 33 -8.83 -14.22 2.67
CA PHE A 33 -8.52 -15.39 1.85
C PHE A 33 -7.47 -16.30 2.49
N CYS A 34 -6.87 -15.90 3.61
CA CYS A 34 -5.67 -16.54 4.15
C CYS A 34 -5.94 -17.60 5.24
N SER A 35 -7.17 -17.72 5.78
CA SER A 35 -7.46 -18.62 6.90
C SER A 35 -7.15 -20.08 6.56
N ASP A 36 -6.24 -20.68 7.35
CA ASP A 36 -5.77 -22.07 7.19
C ASP A 36 -5.11 -22.39 5.83
N LYS A 37 -4.57 -21.35 5.14
CA LYS A 37 -3.97 -21.46 3.81
C LYS A 37 -2.44 -21.37 3.87
N SER A 38 -1.78 -21.95 2.83
CA SER A 38 -0.38 -21.66 2.51
C SER A 38 -0.32 -20.38 1.68
N VAL A 39 0.33 -19.35 2.19
CA VAL A 39 0.35 -18.00 1.62
C VAL A 39 1.74 -17.60 1.15
N LEU A 40 1.85 -16.91 0.02
CA LEU A 40 3.05 -16.21 -0.42
C LEU A 40 2.79 -14.71 -0.45
N ASP A 41 3.66 -13.94 0.19
CA ASP A 41 3.74 -12.48 0.10
C ASP A 41 4.99 -12.15 -0.73
N ILE A 42 4.79 -11.80 -2.02
CA ILE A 42 5.90 -11.58 -2.96
C ILE A 42 6.21 -10.08 -3.09
N ALA A 43 7.49 -9.74 -3.02
CA ALA A 43 8.04 -8.41 -2.79
C ALA A 43 7.59 -7.85 -1.42
N CYS A 44 7.77 -8.67 -0.38
CA CYS A 44 7.25 -8.42 0.97
C CYS A 44 7.93 -7.26 1.72
N GLY A 45 9.01 -6.67 1.15
CA GLY A 45 9.79 -5.63 1.80
C GLY A 45 10.29 -6.06 3.17
N GLU A 46 10.14 -5.22 4.19
CA GLU A 46 10.58 -5.53 5.56
C GLU A 46 9.71 -6.57 6.30
N GLY A 47 8.69 -7.15 5.64
CA GLY A 47 7.93 -8.29 6.13
C GLY A 47 6.76 -7.96 7.08
N TYR A 48 6.38 -6.69 7.26
CA TYR A 48 5.25 -6.36 8.14
C TYR A 48 3.93 -6.96 7.65
N GLY A 49 3.72 -6.99 6.33
CA GLY A 49 2.54 -7.59 5.70
C GLY A 49 2.52 -9.10 5.88
N THR A 50 3.63 -9.76 5.63
CA THR A 50 3.83 -11.18 5.91
C THR A 50 3.50 -11.51 7.37
N ASN A 51 3.99 -10.70 8.32
CA ASN A 51 3.68 -10.87 9.75
C ASN A 51 2.20 -10.62 10.08
N LEU A 52 1.52 -9.68 9.39
CA LEU A 52 0.08 -9.48 9.59
C LEU A 52 -0.71 -10.71 9.15
N LEU A 53 -0.44 -11.24 7.96
CA LEU A 53 -1.13 -12.40 7.41
C LEU A 53 -0.79 -13.70 8.13
N SER A 54 0.37 -13.82 8.76
CA SER A 54 0.77 -15.01 9.50
C SER A 54 -0.17 -15.39 10.64
N LYS A 55 -0.91 -14.41 11.18
CA LYS A 55 -1.87 -14.63 12.26
C LYS A 55 -3.09 -15.44 11.83
N PHE A 56 -3.31 -15.57 10.53
CA PHE A 56 -4.47 -16.24 9.92
C PHE A 56 -4.04 -17.42 9.05
N ALA A 57 -2.88 -17.29 8.40
CA ALA A 57 -2.34 -18.32 7.51
C ALA A 57 -1.88 -19.57 8.28
N LYS A 58 -2.05 -20.75 7.68
CA LYS A 58 -1.43 -21.98 8.15
C LYS A 58 0.09 -21.88 8.07
N THR A 59 0.60 -21.47 6.92
CA THR A 59 2.01 -21.16 6.67
C THR A 59 2.10 -19.94 5.77
N ILE A 60 3.15 -19.13 5.91
CA ILE A 60 3.36 -17.99 5.03
C ILE A 60 4.84 -17.84 4.70
N ALA A 61 5.13 -17.57 3.43
CA ALA A 61 6.44 -17.18 2.95
C ALA A 61 6.42 -15.71 2.52
N GLY A 62 7.39 -14.91 3.00
CA GLY A 62 7.71 -13.60 2.46
C GLY A 62 8.92 -13.69 1.53
N VAL A 63 8.81 -13.13 0.34
CA VAL A 63 9.92 -13.10 -0.63
C VAL A 63 10.22 -11.68 -1.02
N ASP A 64 11.49 -11.30 -1.01
CA ASP A 64 11.97 -10.01 -1.52
C ASP A 64 13.28 -10.21 -2.28
N ILE A 65 13.54 -9.34 -3.26
CA ILE A 65 14.77 -9.40 -4.07
C ILE A 65 16.00 -8.97 -3.27
N ASP A 66 15.83 -8.09 -2.28
CA ASP A 66 16.91 -7.56 -1.46
C ASP A 66 17.22 -8.49 -0.28
N ASN A 67 18.37 -9.15 -0.37
CA ASN A 67 18.83 -10.09 0.66
C ASN A 67 18.98 -9.43 2.05
N GLN A 68 19.39 -8.17 2.12
CA GLN A 68 19.53 -7.49 3.41
C GLN A 68 18.18 -7.30 4.08
N THR A 69 17.18 -6.88 3.32
CA THR A 69 15.79 -6.74 3.78
C THR A 69 15.23 -8.08 4.28
N VAL A 70 15.51 -9.17 3.54
CA VAL A 70 15.12 -10.53 3.95
C VAL A 70 15.76 -10.94 5.29
N VAL A 71 17.05 -10.64 5.49
CA VAL A 71 17.75 -10.93 6.76
C VAL A 71 17.13 -10.12 7.91
N GLU A 72 16.85 -8.85 7.70
CA GLU A 72 16.22 -7.99 8.71
C GLU A 72 14.79 -8.46 9.04
N ALA A 73 14.01 -8.87 8.06
CA ALA A 73 12.68 -9.44 8.24
C ALA A 73 12.71 -10.73 9.10
N LYS A 74 13.66 -11.63 8.83
CA LYS A 74 13.87 -12.85 9.63
C LYS A 74 14.19 -12.55 11.10
N LEU A 75 14.96 -11.52 11.37
CA LEU A 75 15.30 -11.11 12.73
C LEU A 75 14.12 -10.45 13.45
N LYS A 76 13.29 -9.75 12.70
CA LYS A 76 12.16 -8.96 13.23
C LYS A 76 10.91 -9.81 13.48
N TYR A 77 10.66 -10.81 12.63
CA TYR A 77 9.45 -11.62 12.63
C TYR A 77 9.80 -13.11 12.66
N SER A 78 9.62 -13.73 13.82
CA SER A 78 10.08 -15.09 14.11
C SER A 78 8.95 -16.06 14.49
N ALA A 79 7.71 -15.83 14.03
CA ALA A 79 6.63 -16.78 14.24
C ALA A 79 6.93 -18.10 13.52
N GLU A 80 6.56 -19.24 14.14
CA GLU A 80 6.89 -20.59 13.65
C GLU A 80 6.35 -20.89 12.24
N ASN A 81 5.28 -20.22 11.83
CA ASN A 81 4.65 -20.38 10.52
C ASN A 81 5.15 -19.39 9.47
N ILE A 82 6.15 -18.55 9.76
CA ILE A 82 6.73 -17.58 8.83
C ILE A 82 8.05 -18.10 8.27
N GLN A 83 8.21 -18.00 6.96
CA GLN A 83 9.47 -18.20 6.27
C GLN A 83 9.78 -16.96 5.40
N PHE A 84 11.03 -16.49 5.44
CA PHE A 84 11.50 -15.46 4.50
C PHE A 84 12.57 -16.02 3.57
N ALA A 85 12.50 -15.68 2.29
CA ALA A 85 13.48 -16.10 1.29
C ALA A 85 13.83 -14.94 0.35
N GLN A 86 15.07 -14.93 -0.13
CA GLN A 86 15.44 -14.04 -1.24
C GLN A 86 14.95 -14.64 -2.55
N GLY A 87 14.34 -13.80 -3.42
CA GLY A 87 13.89 -14.22 -4.75
C GLY A 87 13.42 -13.05 -5.59
N ASP A 88 13.43 -13.25 -6.90
CA ASP A 88 12.90 -12.32 -7.89
C ASP A 88 11.45 -12.70 -8.23
N THR A 89 10.59 -11.73 -8.52
CA THR A 89 9.20 -11.95 -8.95
C THR A 89 9.12 -12.77 -10.24
N SER A 90 10.15 -12.71 -11.09
CA SER A 90 10.28 -13.51 -12.34
C SER A 90 10.98 -14.87 -12.14
N ASN A 91 11.40 -15.19 -10.90
CA ASN A 91 12.03 -16.48 -10.55
C ASN A 91 11.81 -16.74 -9.04
N ILE A 92 10.60 -17.17 -8.69
CA ILE A 92 10.17 -17.39 -7.30
C ILE A 92 10.78 -18.68 -6.77
N PRO A 93 11.51 -18.67 -5.61
CA PRO A 93 12.29 -19.80 -5.12
C PRO A 93 11.44 -20.86 -4.42
N PHE A 94 10.31 -21.23 -5.00
CA PHE A 94 9.40 -22.26 -4.50
C PHE A 94 8.94 -23.18 -5.62
N PRO A 95 8.59 -24.45 -5.31
CA PRO A 95 8.05 -25.39 -6.28
C PRO A 95 6.70 -24.96 -6.85
N ASP A 96 6.32 -25.59 -7.96
CA ASP A 96 5.00 -25.42 -8.58
C ASP A 96 3.88 -25.80 -7.59
N SER A 97 2.74 -25.15 -7.71
CA SER A 97 1.51 -25.46 -6.96
C SER A 97 1.72 -25.54 -5.44
N THR A 98 2.53 -24.66 -4.89
CA THR A 98 2.85 -24.63 -3.44
C THR A 98 1.83 -23.85 -2.63
N PHE A 99 1.35 -22.72 -3.14
CA PHE A 99 0.55 -21.78 -2.38
C PHE A 99 -0.93 -21.80 -2.74
N ASP A 100 -1.78 -21.68 -1.71
CA ASP A 100 -3.22 -21.48 -1.88
C ASP A 100 -3.55 -20.02 -2.20
N VAL A 101 -2.73 -19.09 -1.68
CA VAL A 101 -2.90 -17.63 -1.87
C VAL A 101 -1.54 -17.01 -2.15
N VAL A 102 -1.49 -16.14 -3.16
CA VAL A 102 -0.35 -15.26 -3.42
C VAL A 102 -0.82 -13.81 -3.35
N VAL A 103 -0.10 -12.98 -2.62
CA VAL A 103 -0.32 -11.53 -2.56
C VAL A 103 0.89 -10.79 -3.10
N SER A 104 0.64 -9.67 -3.83
CA SER A 104 1.67 -8.77 -4.35
C SER A 104 1.11 -7.35 -4.40
N PHE A 105 1.63 -6.47 -3.57
CA PHE A 105 1.15 -5.10 -3.49
C PHE A 105 2.23 -4.11 -3.88
N GLU A 106 1.91 -3.20 -4.83
CA GLU A 106 2.80 -2.13 -5.28
C GLU A 106 4.18 -2.67 -5.70
N THR A 107 4.18 -3.56 -6.68
CA THR A 107 5.41 -4.25 -7.12
C THR A 107 5.57 -4.21 -8.62
N ILE A 108 4.50 -4.49 -9.37
CA ILE A 108 4.56 -4.69 -10.83
C ILE A 108 5.02 -3.44 -11.58
N GLU A 109 4.80 -2.24 -11.04
CA GLU A 109 5.23 -0.97 -11.60
C GLU A 109 6.74 -0.73 -11.51
N HIS A 110 7.46 -1.48 -10.65
CA HIS A 110 8.90 -1.33 -10.42
C HIS A 110 9.78 -2.08 -11.42
N HIS A 111 9.19 -2.83 -12.35
CA HIS A 111 9.91 -3.54 -13.41
C HIS A 111 9.07 -3.62 -14.70
N ASP A 112 9.67 -4.11 -15.78
CA ASP A 112 9.02 -4.28 -17.09
C ASP A 112 8.71 -5.75 -17.45
N LYS A 113 9.10 -6.70 -16.59
CA LYS A 113 8.90 -8.16 -16.76
C LYS A 113 7.54 -8.62 -16.27
N HIS A 114 6.48 -7.97 -16.71
CA HIS A 114 5.13 -8.20 -16.18
C HIS A 114 4.61 -9.61 -16.49
N ASP A 115 4.83 -10.11 -17.71
CA ASP A 115 4.36 -11.44 -18.13
C ASP A 115 5.13 -12.55 -17.41
N GLU A 116 6.45 -12.39 -17.24
CA GLU A 116 7.29 -13.32 -16.48
C GLU A 116 6.86 -13.40 -15.01
N MET A 117 6.62 -12.25 -14.36
CA MET A 117 6.12 -12.20 -13.00
C MET A 117 4.80 -12.97 -12.86
N ILE A 118 3.82 -12.70 -13.71
CA ILE A 118 2.51 -13.35 -13.61
C ILE A 118 2.61 -14.85 -13.94
N THR A 119 3.51 -15.25 -14.85
CA THR A 119 3.80 -16.66 -15.16
C THR A 119 4.37 -17.39 -13.94
N GLU A 120 5.34 -16.80 -13.25
CA GLU A 120 5.93 -17.39 -12.04
C GLU A 120 4.93 -17.46 -10.88
N ILE A 121 4.13 -16.39 -10.67
CA ILE A 121 3.05 -16.41 -9.69
C ILE A 121 2.07 -17.56 -10.01
N LYS A 122 1.67 -17.70 -11.25
CA LYS A 122 0.78 -18.79 -11.68
C LYS A 122 1.40 -20.17 -11.50
N ARG A 123 2.72 -20.31 -11.69
CA ARG A 123 3.46 -21.56 -11.49
C ARG A 123 3.42 -22.00 -10.02
N VAL A 124 3.71 -21.08 -9.09
CA VAL A 124 3.76 -21.42 -7.66
C VAL A 124 2.38 -21.50 -7.00
N LEU A 125 1.35 -20.91 -7.62
CA LEU A 125 -0.03 -20.96 -7.16
C LEU A 125 -0.66 -22.32 -7.50
N LYS A 126 -1.42 -22.88 -6.56
CA LYS A 126 -2.22 -24.09 -6.82
C LYS A 126 -3.27 -23.83 -7.90
N PRO A 127 -3.79 -24.86 -8.60
CA PRO A 127 -4.76 -24.68 -9.68
C PRO A 127 -6.05 -23.93 -9.28
N ASP A 128 -6.48 -24.07 -8.03
CA ASP A 128 -7.64 -23.42 -7.42
C ASP A 128 -7.27 -22.25 -6.51
N GLY A 129 -5.99 -21.87 -6.51
CA GLY A 129 -5.45 -20.82 -5.68
C GLY A 129 -5.92 -19.40 -6.08
N VAL A 130 -5.78 -18.47 -5.15
CA VAL A 130 -6.18 -17.08 -5.30
C VAL A 130 -4.96 -16.17 -5.38
N PHE A 131 -4.91 -15.34 -6.40
CA PHE A 131 -3.91 -14.27 -6.54
C PHE A 131 -4.52 -12.91 -6.26
N ILE A 132 -3.89 -12.12 -5.41
CA ILE A 132 -4.31 -10.76 -5.04
C ILE A 132 -3.18 -9.81 -5.34
N ILE A 133 -3.40 -8.86 -6.25
CA ILE A 133 -2.38 -7.92 -6.69
C ILE A 133 -2.92 -6.50 -6.73
N SER A 134 -2.09 -5.51 -6.39
CA SER A 134 -2.39 -4.09 -6.58
C SER A 134 -1.29 -3.36 -7.33
N THR A 135 -1.68 -2.27 -7.98
CA THR A 135 -0.77 -1.29 -8.59
C THR A 135 -1.47 0.07 -8.71
N PRO A 136 -0.73 1.20 -8.73
CA PRO A 136 -1.32 2.49 -9.04
C PRO A 136 -1.87 2.51 -10.47
N ASP A 137 -3.01 3.18 -10.66
CA ASP A 137 -3.49 3.52 -12.01
C ASP A 137 -2.66 4.70 -12.54
N LYS A 138 -1.88 4.47 -13.56
CA LYS A 138 -1.01 5.48 -14.17
C LYS A 138 -1.72 6.81 -14.44
N TYR A 139 -2.97 6.76 -14.91
CA TYR A 139 -3.73 7.97 -15.21
C TYR A 139 -3.95 8.83 -13.95
N VAL A 140 -4.46 8.19 -12.87
CA VAL A 140 -4.80 8.92 -11.63
C VAL A 140 -3.56 9.23 -10.80
N TYR A 141 -2.62 8.30 -10.75
CA TYR A 141 -1.43 8.42 -9.90
C TYR A 141 -0.38 9.38 -10.47
N THR A 142 -0.11 9.28 -11.78
CA THR A 142 0.98 10.02 -12.45
C THR A 142 0.46 11.11 -13.37
N ASP A 143 -0.42 10.80 -14.33
CA ASP A 143 -0.77 11.74 -15.40
C ASP A 143 -1.58 12.93 -14.87
N LEU A 144 -2.60 12.70 -14.02
CA LEU A 144 -3.39 13.78 -13.43
C LEU A 144 -2.61 14.66 -12.44
N LYS A 145 -1.64 14.08 -11.75
CA LYS A 145 -0.81 14.81 -10.78
C LYS A 145 0.37 15.53 -11.44
N GLY A 146 0.74 15.13 -12.65
CA GLY A 146 1.90 15.65 -13.36
C GLY A 146 3.24 15.34 -12.67
N VAL A 147 3.28 14.33 -11.80
CA VAL A 147 4.47 13.95 -11.02
C VAL A 147 4.79 12.48 -11.28
N LYS A 148 5.98 12.22 -11.83
CA LYS A 148 6.45 10.86 -12.07
C LYS A 148 7.23 10.35 -10.87
N ASN A 149 6.88 9.15 -10.38
CA ASN A 149 7.69 8.44 -9.40
C ASN A 149 8.97 7.91 -10.08
N LYS A 150 10.14 8.29 -9.56
CA LYS A 150 11.45 7.91 -10.14
C LYS A 150 11.76 6.42 -10.04
N PHE A 151 11.07 5.69 -9.17
CA PHE A 151 11.27 4.27 -8.94
C PHE A 151 10.34 3.40 -9.81
N HIS A 152 9.29 3.99 -10.40
CA HIS A 152 8.40 3.28 -11.30
C HIS A 152 9.06 3.15 -12.68
N VAL A 153 9.37 1.92 -13.06
CA VAL A 153 9.97 1.59 -14.36
C VAL A 153 8.90 1.59 -15.43
N LYS A 154 7.76 0.92 -15.17
CA LYS A 154 6.66 0.82 -16.13
C LYS A 154 5.30 0.76 -15.43
N GLU A 155 4.66 1.89 -15.31
CA GLU A 155 3.28 2.00 -14.84
C GLU A 155 2.29 1.55 -15.91
N LEU A 156 1.19 0.92 -15.49
CA LEU A 156 0.09 0.52 -16.34
C LEU A 156 -1.15 1.39 -16.11
N TYR A 157 -1.88 1.69 -17.18
CA TYR A 157 -3.25 2.17 -17.04
C TYR A 157 -4.14 1.06 -16.49
N LYS A 158 -5.17 1.41 -15.75
CA LYS A 158 -6.10 0.46 -15.13
C LYS A 158 -6.58 -0.62 -16.10
N LYS A 159 -6.96 -0.24 -17.33
CA LYS A 159 -7.41 -1.20 -18.33
C LYS A 159 -6.30 -2.16 -18.76
N GLU A 160 -5.09 -1.67 -18.99
CA GLU A 160 -3.92 -2.48 -19.36
C GLU A 160 -3.59 -3.50 -18.26
N PHE A 161 -3.61 -3.07 -17.00
CA PHE A 161 -3.40 -3.94 -15.85
C PHE A 161 -4.46 -5.04 -15.74
N ILE A 162 -5.74 -4.69 -15.85
CA ILE A 162 -6.83 -5.67 -15.81
C ILE A 162 -6.72 -6.66 -16.97
N ASP A 163 -6.45 -6.17 -18.18
CA ASP A 163 -6.30 -7.02 -19.37
C ASP A 163 -5.08 -7.95 -19.24
N LEU A 164 -3.98 -7.47 -18.64
CA LEU A 164 -2.82 -8.31 -18.33
C LEU A 164 -3.23 -9.48 -17.43
N ILE A 165 -3.88 -9.22 -16.29
CA ILE A 165 -4.27 -10.29 -15.36
C ILE A 165 -5.26 -11.27 -16.02
N LYS A 166 -6.21 -10.78 -16.80
CA LYS A 166 -7.21 -11.61 -17.50
C LYS A 166 -6.62 -12.52 -18.57
N ARG A 167 -5.41 -12.26 -19.08
CA ARG A 167 -4.72 -13.20 -19.97
C ARG A 167 -4.28 -14.48 -19.27
N PHE A 168 -4.05 -14.42 -17.96
CA PHE A 168 -3.54 -15.52 -17.16
C PHE A 168 -4.59 -16.21 -16.27
N PHE A 169 -5.64 -15.49 -15.88
CA PHE A 169 -6.66 -15.97 -14.95
C PHE A 169 -8.07 -15.81 -15.53
N SER A 170 -8.87 -16.86 -15.38
CA SER A 170 -10.23 -16.92 -15.95
C SER A 170 -11.26 -16.11 -15.16
N ASN A 171 -11.08 -16.00 -13.85
CA ASN A 171 -12.00 -15.31 -12.95
C ASN A 171 -11.28 -14.15 -12.26
N THR A 172 -11.88 -12.96 -12.29
CA THR A 172 -11.31 -11.75 -11.68
C THR A 172 -12.39 -10.93 -11.00
N THR A 173 -12.08 -10.43 -9.81
CA THR A 173 -12.84 -9.37 -9.12
C THR A 173 -11.95 -8.14 -9.00
N ILE A 174 -12.50 -6.96 -9.30
CA ILE A 174 -11.75 -5.72 -9.38
C ILE A 174 -12.23 -4.79 -8.28
N LEU A 175 -11.31 -4.35 -7.43
CA LEU A 175 -11.54 -3.33 -6.42
C LEU A 175 -10.75 -2.07 -6.77
N ASN A 176 -11.21 -0.94 -6.28
CA ASN A 176 -10.51 0.33 -6.41
C ASN A 176 -10.27 0.91 -5.03
N GLN A 177 -9.08 1.44 -4.81
CA GLN A 177 -8.72 2.07 -3.56
C GLN A 177 -8.41 3.55 -3.79
N LYS A 178 -8.89 4.39 -2.88
CA LYS A 178 -8.57 5.81 -2.82
C LYS A 178 -8.40 6.22 -1.37
N PHE A 179 -7.30 6.90 -1.08
CA PHE A 179 -7.18 7.59 0.20
C PHE A 179 -8.04 8.83 0.19
N ILE A 180 -8.90 8.96 1.20
CA ILE A 180 -9.80 10.10 1.34
C ILE A 180 -9.67 10.70 2.73
N THR A 181 -9.71 12.02 2.80
CA THR A 181 -9.86 12.78 4.06
C THR A 181 -11.20 13.47 4.05
N GLY A 182 -11.96 13.35 5.13
CA GLY A 182 -13.30 13.94 5.15
C GLY A 182 -14.05 13.70 6.45
N SER A 183 -15.29 14.12 6.47
CA SER A 183 -16.24 13.90 7.56
C SER A 183 -17.23 12.81 7.15
N TYR A 184 -17.55 11.92 8.06
CA TYR A 184 -18.50 10.83 7.85
C TYR A 184 -19.71 11.04 8.75
N ILE A 185 -20.90 11.06 8.14
CA ILE A 185 -22.19 11.16 8.85
C ILE A 185 -22.98 9.89 8.55
N TYR A 186 -23.45 9.23 9.58
CA TYR A 186 -24.29 8.04 9.47
C TYR A 186 -25.54 8.14 10.34
N ASN A 187 -26.59 7.44 9.94
CA ASN A 187 -27.79 7.32 10.75
C ASN A 187 -27.63 6.13 11.70
N GLU A 188 -27.63 6.38 13.01
CA GLU A 188 -27.44 5.37 14.06
C GLU A 188 -28.48 4.24 14.00
N SER A 189 -29.69 4.54 13.55
CA SER A 189 -30.78 3.58 13.42
C SER A 189 -30.74 2.79 12.10
N SER A 190 -29.85 3.13 11.16
CA SER A 190 -29.78 2.46 9.87
C SER A 190 -29.01 1.14 9.99
N THR A 191 -29.69 0.04 9.73
CA THR A 191 -29.08 -1.30 9.64
C THR A 191 -28.70 -1.68 8.21
N THR A 192 -28.96 -0.82 7.23
CA THR A 192 -28.72 -1.09 5.81
C THR A 192 -27.42 -0.45 5.34
N ASN A 193 -26.72 -1.16 4.45
CA ASN A 193 -25.64 -0.58 3.63
C ASN A 193 -26.27 0.36 2.58
N SER A 194 -26.81 1.49 3.01
CA SER A 194 -27.36 2.50 2.11
C SER A 194 -26.28 3.02 1.17
N PRO A 195 -26.62 3.33 -0.09
CA PRO A 195 -25.67 3.93 -0.99
C PRO A 195 -25.11 5.22 -0.38
N LYS A 196 -23.79 5.36 -0.37
CA LYS A 196 -23.13 6.55 0.14
C LYS A 196 -23.32 7.70 -0.82
N ILE A 197 -23.68 8.86 -0.28
CA ILE A 197 -23.75 10.11 -1.04
C ILE A 197 -22.43 10.84 -0.79
N TRP A 198 -21.80 11.29 -1.86
CA TRP A 198 -20.54 12.02 -1.81
C TRP A 198 -20.81 13.52 -1.98
N TYR A 199 -20.16 14.32 -1.17
CA TYR A 199 -20.19 15.78 -1.27
C TYR A 199 -18.76 16.30 -1.38
N SER A 200 -18.59 17.38 -2.16
CA SER A 200 -17.37 18.15 -2.21
C SER A 200 -17.66 19.63 -2.20
N GLY A 201 -16.68 20.44 -1.81
CA GLY A 201 -16.87 21.89 -1.82
C GLY A 201 -15.89 22.63 -0.93
N ASN A 202 -16.21 23.91 -0.78
CA ASN A 202 -15.48 24.86 0.05
C ASN A 202 -16.47 25.83 0.73
N PHE A 203 -15.97 26.90 1.35
CA PHE A 203 -16.80 27.88 2.04
C PHE A 203 -17.82 28.59 1.14
N ASN A 204 -17.64 28.61 -0.16
CA ASN A 204 -18.54 29.28 -1.11
C ASN A 204 -19.63 28.36 -1.64
N LYS A 205 -19.32 27.05 -1.77
CA LYS A 205 -20.24 26.07 -2.35
C LYS A 205 -19.95 24.67 -1.85
N VAL A 206 -20.99 23.93 -1.51
CA VAL A 206 -20.95 22.47 -1.26
C VAL A 206 -21.97 21.84 -2.17
N GLU A 207 -21.57 20.79 -2.89
CA GLU A 207 -22.42 20.10 -3.85
C GLU A 207 -22.22 18.58 -3.81
N GLN A 208 -23.26 17.86 -4.25
CA GLN A 208 -23.15 16.42 -4.45
C GLN A 208 -22.21 16.14 -5.62
N THR A 209 -21.35 15.14 -5.43
CA THR A 209 -20.37 14.73 -6.44
C THR A 209 -20.44 13.22 -6.68
N ALA A 210 -19.79 12.75 -7.74
CA ALA A 210 -19.56 11.35 -7.95
C ALA A 210 -18.60 10.75 -6.89
N ARG A 211 -18.64 9.45 -6.74
CA ARG A 211 -17.63 8.74 -5.94
C ARG A 211 -16.23 9.07 -6.46
N PRO A 212 -15.25 9.36 -5.59
CA PRO A 212 -13.89 9.61 -6.04
C PRO A 212 -13.32 8.45 -6.86
N GLU A 213 -12.63 8.77 -7.94
CA GLU A 213 -11.95 7.77 -8.77
C GLU A 213 -10.83 7.09 -7.99
N GLY A 214 -10.68 5.77 -8.17
CA GLY A 214 -9.65 4.99 -7.50
C GLY A 214 -8.25 5.40 -8.00
N GLU A 215 -7.32 5.54 -7.08
CA GLU A 215 -5.91 5.79 -7.36
C GLU A 215 -5.13 4.50 -7.55
N TYR A 216 -5.57 3.45 -6.87
CA TYR A 216 -5.02 2.09 -6.99
C TYR A 216 -6.10 1.13 -7.47
N THR A 217 -5.67 0.16 -8.26
CA THR A 217 -6.50 -0.97 -8.70
C THR A 217 -6.00 -2.23 -8.01
N ILE A 218 -6.91 -2.95 -7.37
CA ILE A 218 -6.64 -4.26 -6.76
C ILE A 218 -7.41 -5.29 -7.58
N VAL A 219 -6.73 -6.36 -7.99
CA VAL A 219 -7.36 -7.49 -8.70
C VAL A 219 -7.21 -8.74 -7.86
N ILE A 220 -8.32 -9.42 -7.63
CA ILE A 220 -8.39 -10.76 -7.04
C ILE A 220 -8.68 -11.72 -8.19
N ALA A 221 -7.82 -12.69 -8.40
CA ALA A 221 -7.85 -13.55 -9.58
C ALA A 221 -7.69 -15.04 -9.22
N SER A 222 -8.36 -15.92 -9.97
CA SER A 222 -8.22 -17.37 -9.89
C SER A 222 -8.58 -18.04 -11.20
N ASN A 223 -8.09 -19.25 -11.43
CA ASN A 223 -8.61 -20.12 -12.52
C ASN A 223 -9.83 -20.93 -12.10
N ALA A 224 -10.03 -21.15 -10.80
CA ALA A 224 -11.25 -21.71 -10.25
C ALA A 224 -12.32 -20.64 -10.00
N ALA A 225 -13.54 -21.05 -9.72
CA ALA A 225 -14.59 -20.12 -9.31
C ALA A 225 -14.18 -19.38 -8.03
N LEU A 226 -14.20 -18.06 -8.09
CA LEU A 226 -13.89 -17.21 -6.94
C LEU A 226 -15.08 -17.17 -5.98
N THR A 227 -14.86 -17.65 -4.76
CA THR A 227 -15.79 -17.37 -3.67
C THR A 227 -15.40 -16.04 -3.04
N ILE A 228 -16.21 -15.02 -3.28
CA ILE A 228 -15.99 -13.69 -2.76
C ILE A 228 -16.59 -13.59 -1.35
N PRO A 229 -15.80 -13.26 -0.32
CA PRO A 229 -16.33 -13.04 1.02
C PRO A 229 -17.41 -11.95 1.01
N PRO A 230 -18.55 -12.14 1.73
CA PRO A 230 -19.66 -11.17 1.71
C PRO A 230 -19.28 -9.75 2.13
N ASP A 231 -18.25 -9.61 2.96
CA ASP A 231 -17.76 -8.30 3.37
C ASP A 231 -17.02 -7.56 2.24
N LEU A 232 -16.54 -8.25 1.23
CA LEU A 232 -15.87 -7.65 0.07
C LEU A 232 -16.88 -7.00 -0.91
N GLU A 233 -18.16 -7.36 -0.84
CA GLU A 233 -19.22 -6.70 -1.61
C GLU A 233 -19.57 -5.32 -1.05
N LYS A 234 -19.10 -5.02 0.16
CA LYS A 234 -19.33 -3.74 0.84
C LYS A 234 -18.18 -2.78 0.58
N GLU A 235 -18.47 -1.48 0.58
CA GLU A 235 -17.40 -0.49 0.68
C GLU A 235 -16.78 -0.56 2.08
N SER A 236 -15.46 -0.69 2.14
CA SER A 236 -14.70 -0.74 3.39
C SER A 236 -13.94 0.55 3.64
N PHE A 237 -13.80 0.92 4.91
CA PHE A 237 -12.99 2.04 5.35
C PHE A 237 -11.90 1.55 6.30
N PHE A 238 -10.69 2.00 6.08
CA PHE A 238 -9.60 1.83 7.02
C PHE A 238 -9.39 3.14 7.79
N ILE A 239 -9.52 3.06 9.10
CA ILE A 239 -9.28 4.20 10.01
C ILE A 239 -8.06 3.83 10.86
N GLU A 240 -6.96 4.53 10.67
CA GLU A 240 -5.81 4.40 11.56
C GLU A 240 -6.11 5.18 12.85
N SER A 241 -6.34 4.44 13.93
CA SER A 241 -6.89 4.95 15.20
C SER A 241 -6.10 6.08 15.85
N ASN A 242 -4.82 6.21 15.52
CA ASN A 242 -3.93 7.22 16.11
C ASN A 242 -3.34 8.19 15.08
N PHE A 243 -3.79 8.16 13.83
CA PHE A 243 -3.19 8.93 12.74
C PHE A 243 -3.22 10.44 13.03
N ILE A 244 -4.36 10.96 13.41
CA ILE A 244 -4.53 12.41 13.69
C ILE A 244 -3.71 12.84 14.92
N ASP A 245 -3.69 12.01 15.98
CA ASP A 245 -2.92 12.33 17.19
C ASP A 245 -1.42 12.31 16.92
N LYS A 246 -0.94 11.32 16.19
CA LYS A 246 0.45 11.21 15.78
C LYS A 246 0.86 12.34 14.83
N LEU A 247 0.03 12.66 13.83
CA LEU A 247 0.24 13.77 12.91
C LEU A 247 0.28 15.11 13.67
N THR A 248 -0.65 15.31 14.60
CA THR A 248 -0.71 16.50 15.45
C THR A 248 0.54 16.61 16.34
N ALA A 249 1.00 15.52 16.93
CA ALA A 249 2.24 15.48 17.73
C ALA A 249 3.47 15.81 16.88
N GLN A 250 3.54 15.28 15.66
CA GLN A 250 4.61 15.58 14.71
C GLN A 250 4.64 17.06 14.32
N PHE A 251 3.49 17.65 13.98
CA PHE A 251 3.39 19.09 13.71
C PHE A 251 3.76 19.96 14.91
N LYS A 252 3.33 19.58 16.13
CA LYS A 252 3.74 20.28 17.35
C LYS A 252 5.26 20.24 17.54
N SER A 253 5.89 19.09 17.33
CA SER A 253 7.35 18.93 17.45
C SER A 253 8.11 19.77 16.41
N LEU A 254 7.63 19.81 15.17
CA LEU A 254 8.20 20.64 14.10
C LEU A 254 8.03 22.13 14.42
N SER A 255 6.88 22.55 14.92
CA SER A 255 6.61 23.91 15.34
C SER A 255 7.52 24.36 16.49
N ILE A 256 7.79 23.49 17.46
CA ILE A 256 8.75 23.76 18.55
C ILE A 256 10.17 23.90 18.00
N ARG A 257 10.60 22.98 17.12
CA ARG A 257 11.93 23.05 16.48
C ARG A 257 12.10 24.33 15.65
N TYR A 258 11.07 24.74 14.92
CA TYR A 258 11.07 25.99 14.17
C TYR A 258 11.17 27.19 15.08
N LYS A 259 10.41 27.25 16.19
CA LYS A 259 10.46 28.34 17.18
C LYS A 259 11.81 28.42 17.87
N VAL A 260 12.39 27.29 18.25
CA VAL A 260 13.72 27.21 18.85
C VAL A 260 14.78 27.65 17.84
N GLY A 261 14.74 27.13 16.59
CA GLY A 261 15.65 27.55 15.54
C GLY A 261 15.55 29.04 15.22
N TYR A 262 14.36 29.61 15.21
CA TYR A 262 14.16 31.04 15.01
C TYR A 262 14.69 31.86 16.19
N ALA A 263 14.46 31.44 17.42
CA ALA A 263 14.97 32.10 18.62
C ALA A 263 16.50 32.08 18.70
N VAL A 264 17.14 30.98 18.27
CA VAL A 264 18.61 30.86 18.25
C VAL A 264 19.25 31.69 17.12
N LEU A 265 18.59 31.74 15.95
CA LEU A 265 19.14 32.44 14.76
C LEU A 265 18.75 33.91 14.66
N SER A 266 17.75 34.37 15.38
CA SER A 266 17.29 35.76 15.35
C SER A 266 18.35 36.77 15.81
N PRO A 267 19.12 36.50 16.88
CA PRO A 267 20.24 37.40 17.27
C PRO A 267 21.30 37.53 16.20
N LEU A 268 21.65 36.42 15.50
CA LEU A 268 22.65 36.41 14.43
C LEU A 268 22.20 37.21 13.20
N ARG A 269 20.87 37.20 12.90
CA ARG A 269 20.29 38.02 11.83
C ARG A 269 20.30 39.51 12.16
N ILE A 270 20.11 39.87 13.41
CA ILE A 270 20.20 41.28 13.89
C ILE A 270 21.66 41.77 13.81
N LEU A 271 22.63 40.98 14.24
CA LEU A 271 24.05 41.30 14.12
C LEU A 271 24.47 41.49 12.67
N LYS A 272 23.98 40.66 11.73
CA LYS A 272 24.27 40.80 10.30
C LYS A 272 23.74 42.12 9.71
N LYS A 273 22.60 42.62 10.19
CA LYS A 273 22.05 43.94 9.79
C LYS A 273 22.84 45.13 10.38
N ILE A 274 23.50 44.96 11.53
CA ILE A 274 24.27 46.00 12.17
C ILE A 274 25.64 46.14 11.54
N PHE A 275 26.24 45.06 11.02
CA PHE A 275 27.60 45.07 10.46
C PHE A 275 27.65 45.22 8.94
N VAL A 276 26.55 45.20 8.21
CA VAL A 276 26.51 45.53 6.79
C VAL A 276 26.12 47.00 6.65
N LYS A 277 27.09 47.91 6.72
CA LYS A 277 26.92 49.29 6.26
C LYS A 277 26.70 49.29 4.75
N PRO A 278 25.71 50.01 4.21
CA PRO A 278 25.64 50.23 2.78
C PRO A 278 26.87 51.06 2.38
N GLY A 279 27.74 50.47 1.57
CA GLY A 279 28.80 51.17 0.91
C GLY A 279 28.22 52.30 0.04
N LYS A 280 28.82 53.44 0.11
CA LYS A 280 28.56 54.60 -0.74
C LYS A 280 28.84 54.28 -2.21
#